data_41326440c7ed5aa57f28f92cb15d1b25
#
_entry.id   41326440c7ed5aa57f28f92cb15d1b25
#
_cell.length_a   1.000
_cell.length_b   1.000
_cell.length_c   1.000
_cell.angle_alpha   90.00
_cell.angle_beta   90.00
_cell.angle_gamma   90.00
#
_symmetry.space_group_name_H-M   'P 1'
#
loop_
_entity.id
_entity.type
_entity.pdbx_description
1 polymer ?
#
loop_
_entity_poly.entity_id
_entity_poly.type
_entity_poly.pdbx_seq_one_letter_code
_entity_poly.pdbx_strand_id
1 'polypeptide(L)'
;MRHLPFNVQRSMFNVLRNATLSKRERSMFISILLAVTLHATAQKAVVEESVVDVVCDSRTHAIQNFRESTTILNEQGASLAHFVCSCSKNDKLTAFKGQVTDSSGRVIRKIKESELQRTEYSPYLAIDDYQMFFEYTPPVYPITITYEWTIDSHDNLIEFPRFCPQTDYDVSVKKAAYTLTAPKELAVRHALLNIDNTVNVSENAKGSQVLSLELSDLPALKDEPYSRPLRERLPMAYFAPTDFTYYGTQGSLKDWREYGKWEYSLINGSEVLPDAVCQELHQLTDALKTDREKIEALYQRLEKTTRYVAVLLGIGGQKPAPAANVCKSGFGDCKGLSNYMRAMLKVVGIPSNYVTISTTNRQLLKDFASVGQMNHVILQVPLQGDTLWLECTNPQLPMGYVHDDIAGHNAIEVSETGGRFVQLPVYADSANLMHSKIHIQLDSKGAADVSLLQDFHNWQYEHYIPLLKMDEKDRHKTLQRMIRVPQAEIGRMDVREDGATITVDAEVKSQRYATTTGQRLFVPICPIHNGYTTPPTLPNRQEDIYLEAGYLDKDEITLTIPEGYEIEAMPKDQTVEQPFGTFSFTVKREGSEVRIQNSLLMKSGTYDKSQYPQFIDFMKKISGIYSQKIVLRQSKS
;
A
#
# COMPACT_ATOMS: atom_id res chain seq x y z
N MET A 1 -13.61 -0.05 0.63
CA MET A 1 -13.05 -0.71 -0.55
C MET A 1 -11.96 0.15 -1.21
N ARG A 2 -10.92 0.56 -0.48
CA ARG A 2 -9.84 1.44 -0.98
C ARG A 2 -8.44 0.81 -0.98
N HIS A 3 -8.35 -0.52 -0.87
CA HIS A 3 -7.08 -1.26 -0.95
C HIS A 3 -7.27 -2.53 -1.80
N LEU A 4 -7.63 -2.34 -3.08
CA LEU A 4 -7.40 -3.38 -4.07
C LEU A 4 -6.11 -3.04 -4.81
N PRO A 5 -5.18 -3.99 -4.96
CA PRO A 5 -3.93 -3.77 -5.66
C PRO A 5 -4.19 -3.31 -7.10
N PHE A 6 -3.32 -2.44 -7.61
CA PHE A 6 -3.34 -1.83 -8.95
C PHE A 6 -3.63 -2.82 -10.10
N ASN A 7 -3.32 -4.10 -9.93
CA ASN A 7 -3.57 -5.17 -10.89
C ASN A 7 -5.04 -5.60 -11.02
N VAL A 8 -5.89 -5.37 -10.02
CA VAL A 8 -7.33 -5.76 -10.09
C VAL A 8 -8.14 -4.74 -10.88
N GLN A 9 -7.78 -3.47 -10.86
CA GLN A 9 -8.38 -2.45 -11.73
C GLN A 9 -8.04 -2.69 -13.21
N ARG A 10 -6.86 -3.24 -13.51
CA ARG A 10 -6.47 -3.65 -14.88
C ARG A 10 -7.35 -4.76 -15.48
N SER A 11 -7.86 -5.66 -14.64
CA SER A 11 -8.68 -6.80 -15.11
C SER A 11 -10.06 -6.37 -15.64
N MET A 12 -10.68 -5.32 -15.11
CA MET A 12 -11.99 -4.84 -15.57
C MET A 12 -11.96 -4.18 -16.96
N PHE A 13 -10.85 -3.53 -17.33
CA PHE A 13 -10.71 -2.91 -18.66
C PHE A 13 -10.55 -3.91 -19.81
N ASN A 14 -10.06 -5.12 -19.54
CA ASN A 14 -9.85 -6.13 -20.58
C ASN A 14 -11.09 -6.99 -20.90
N VAL A 15 -12.11 -6.99 -20.04
CA VAL A 15 -13.36 -7.75 -20.27
C VAL A 15 -14.20 -7.13 -21.41
N LEU A 16 -14.05 -5.84 -21.69
CA LEU A 16 -14.82 -5.14 -22.72
C LEU A 16 -14.25 -5.30 -24.14
N ARG A 17 -13.09 -5.90 -24.31
CA ARG A 17 -12.42 -6.00 -25.62
C ARG A 17 -12.85 -7.17 -26.50
N ASN A 18 -13.56 -8.17 -25.99
CA ASN A 18 -13.92 -9.41 -26.70
C ASN A 18 -15.40 -9.57 -27.05
N ALA A 19 -16.22 -8.54 -26.91
CA ALA A 19 -17.61 -8.59 -27.39
C ALA A 19 -17.65 -8.28 -28.89
N THR A 20 -18.31 -9.14 -29.66
CA THR A 20 -18.64 -8.93 -31.10
C THR A 20 -19.70 -7.82 -31.22
N LEU A 21 -19.25 -6.58 -31.27
CA LEU A 21 -20.13 -5.40 -31.39
C LEU A 21 -20.35 -5.05 -32.86
N SER A 22 -21.59 -4.65 -33.18
CA SER A 22 -22.00 -4.16 -34.51
C SER A 22 -21.31 -2.82 -34.85
N LYS A 23 -21.29 -2.42 -36.13
CA LYS A 23 -20.69 -1.15 -36.59
C LYS A 23 -21.24 0.08 -35.85
N ARG A 24 -22.50 0.06 -35.41
CA ARG A 24 -23.15 1.14 -34.69
C ARG A 24 -22.71 1.22 -33.23
N GLU A 25 -22.50 0.08 -32.61
CA GLU A 25 -21.96 -0.03 -31.25
C GLU A 25 -20.47 0.35 -31.20
N ARG A 26 -19.68 0.02 -32.22
CA ARG A 26 -18.27 0.48 -32.35
C ARG A 26 -18.17 1.99 -32.47
N SER A 27 -19.07 2.65 -33.20
CA SER A 27 -19.11 4.12 -33.32
C SER A 27 -19.47 4.78 -31.97
N MET A 28 -20.43 4.19 -31.25
CA MET A 28 -20.81 4.65 -29.91
C MET A 28 -19.70 4.41 -28.88
N PHE A 29 -18.98 3.28 -28.96
CA PHE A 29 -17.83 3.00 -28.11
C PHE A 29 -16.62 3.91 -28.40
N ILE A 30 -16.36 4.24 -29.68
CA ILE A 30 -15.30 5.20 -30.04
C ILE A 30 -15.67 6.60 -29.54
N SER A 31 -16.95 7.00 -29.59
CA SER A 31 -17.42 8.26 -29.02
C SER A 31 -17.35 8.28 -27.49
N ILE A 32 -17.62 7.16 -26.82
CA ILE A 32 -17.46 7.00 -25.37
C ILE A 32 -15.97 6.95 -24.99
N LEU A 33 -15.11 6.30 -25.79
CA LEU A 33 -13.66 6.28 -25.57
C LEU A 33 -13.04 7.67 -25.79
N LEU A 34 -13.48 8.45 -26.79
CA LEU A 34 -13.07 9.84 -26.98
C LEU A 34 -13.60 10.75 -25.85
N ALA A 35 -14.81 10.51 -25.35
CA ALA A 35 -15.35 11.21 -24.19
C ALA A 35 -14.56 10.91 -22.91
N VAL A 36 -14.16 9.64 -22.71
CA VAL A 36 -13.34 9.22 -21.56
C VAL A 36 -11.92 9.83 -21.63
N THR A 37 -11.33 9.96 -22.81
CA THR A 37 -10.01 10.60 -22.97
C THR A 37 -10.03 12.13 -22.83
N LEU A 38 -11.17 12.77 -23.06
CA LEU A 38 -11.34 14.22 -22.82
C LEU A 38 -11.69 14.56 -21.35
N HIS A 39 -12.15 13.59 -20.54
CA HIS A 39 -12.45 13.80 -19.12
C HIS A 39 -11.24 13.67 -18.18
N ALA A 40 -10.09 13.21 -18.69
CA ALA A 40 -8.89 12.95 -17.88
C ALA A 40 -8.14 14.20 -17.38
N THR A 41 -8.66 15.42 -17.65
CA THR A 41 -8.01 16.68 -17.25
C THR A 41 -8.92 17.67 -16.54
N ALA A 42 -10.19 17.34 -16.31
CA ALA A 42 -11.11 18.25 -15.64
C ALA A 42 -10.91 18.20 -14.13
N GLN A 43 -10.71 19.38 -13.52
CA GLN A 43 -10.68 19.53 -12.08
C GLN A 43 -12.01 19.03 -11.47
N LYS A 44 -11.93 18.26 -10.38
CA LYS A 44 -13.09 17.67 -9.70
C LYS A 44 -13.78 18.66 -8.77
N ALA A 45 -12.96 19.39 -8.02
CA ALA A 45 -13.43 20.33 -7.00
C ALA A 45 -12.42 21.43 -6.70
N VAL A 46 -12.92 22.46 -6.04
CA VAL A 46 -12.14 23.57 -5.47
C VAL A 46 -12.49 23.71 -4.00
N VAL A 47 -11.51 23.55 -3.11
CA VAL A 47 -11.65 23.97 -1.71
C VAL A 47 -11.60 25.49 -1.70
N GLU A 48 -12.73 26.13 -1.53
CA GLU A 48 -12.86 27.60 -1.46
C GLU A 48 -12.20 28.11 -0.17
N GLU A 49 -12.45 27.42 0.93
CA GLU A 49 -11.92 27.74 2.24
C GLU A 49 -11.82 26.49 3.12
N SER A 50 -10.68 26.30 3.79
CA SER A 50 -10.49 25.30 4.84
C SER A 50 -9.87 25.98 6.06
N VAL A 51 -10.59 26.01 7.18
CA VAL A 51 -10.15 26.68 8.40
C VAL A 51 -10.19 25.72 9.57
N VAL A 52 -9.09 25.65 10.30
CA VAL A 52 -8.98 24.96 11.59
C VAL A 52 -8.55 25.97 12.63
N ASP A 53 -9.35 26.13 13.69
CA ASP A 53 -9.04 26.98 14.82
C ASP A 53 -9.10 26.18 16.11
N VAL A 54 -7.96 26.02 16.77
CA VAL A 54 -7.79 25.24 17.99
C VAL A 54 -7.52 26.17 19.17
N VAL A 55 -8.34 26.07 20.19
CA VAL A 55 -8.14 26.76 21.47
C VAL A 55 -7.87 25.72 22.55
N CYS A 56 -6.61 25.58 22.93
CA CYS A 56 -6.16 24.73 24.01
C CYS A 56 -6.02 25.56 25.27
N ASP A 57 -6.72 25.21 26.34
CA ASP A 57 -6.69 25.94 27.60
C ASP A 57 -5.86 25.22 28.67
N SER A 58 -5.57 23.93 28.50
CA SER A 58 -4.79 23.12 29.43
C SER A 58 -4.10 21.93 28.71
N ARG A 59 -3.32 21.16 29.43
CA ARG A 59 -2.71 19.91 28.91
C ARG A 59 -3.72 18.81 28.59
N THR A 60 -4.96 18.97 29.03
CA THR A 60 -6.01 17.93 28.95
C THR A 60 -7.28 18.42 28.29
N HIS A 61 -7.33 19.67 27.78
CA HIS A 61 -8.54 20.21 27.18
C HIS A 61 -8.25 21.15 26.02
N ALA A 62 -8.98 20.94 24.91
CA ALA A 62 -8.97 21.83 23.75
C ALA A 62 -10.33 21.82 23.03
N ILE A 63 -10.73 22.98 22.55
CA ILE A 63 -11.85 23.15 21.62
C ILE A 63 -11.27 23.31 20.22
N GLN A 64 -11.76 22.50 19.28
CA GLN A 64 -11.31 22.48 17.89
C GLN A 64 -12.49 22.88 16.99
N ASN A 65 -12.37 24.00 16.32
CA ASN A 65 -13.37 24.51 15.39
C ASN A 65 -12.89 24.31 13.95
N PHE A 66 -13.77 23.79 13.13
CA PHE A 66 -13.50 23.50 11.74
C PHE A 66 -14.52 24.18 10.84
N ARG A 67 -14.07 24.70 9.73
CA ARG A 67 -14.89 25.16 8.63
C ARG A 67 -14.28 24.70 7.32
N GLU A 68 -15.06 24.04 6.50
CA GLU A 68 -14.67 23.60 5.16
C GLU A 68 -15.76 23.97 4.15
N SER A 69 -15.37 24.65 3.08
CA SER A 69 -16.23 25.06 1.98
C SER A 69 -15.64 24.57 0.68
N THR A 70 -16.34 23.67 -0.03
CA THR A 70 -15.83 23.02 -1.24
C THR A 70 -16.83 23.15 -2.38
N THR A 71 -16.39 23.68 -3.50
CA THR A 71 -17.15 23.69 -4.76
C THR A 71 -16.89 22.41 -5.53
N ILE A 72 -17.95 21.61 -5.68
CA ILE A 72 -17.93 20.36 -6.45
C ILE A 72 -18.28 20.69 -7.91
N LEU A 73 -17.34 20.47 -8.82
CA LEU A 73 -17.46 20.91 -10.21
C LEU A 73 -18.16 19.90 -11.11
N ASN A 74 -18.08 18.61 -10.79
CA ASN A 74 -18.65 17.51 -11.58
C ASN A 74 -18.84 16.25 -10.74
N GLU A 75 -19.42 15.21 -11.36
CA GLU A 75 -19.73 13.94 -10.72
C GLU A 75 -18.49 13.22 -10.15
N GLN A 76 -17.31 13.38 -10.73
CA GLN A 76 -16.07 12.78 -10.21
C GLN A 76 -15.69 13.32 -8.83
N GLY A 77 -16.11 14.55 -8.50
CA GLY A 77 -15.94 15.16 -7.19
C GLY A 77 -17.06 14.88 -6.19
N ALA A 78 -18.11 14.14 -6.56
CA ALA A 78 -19.31 13.96 -5.72
C ALA A 78 -19.01 13.43 -4.30
N SER A 79 -18.02 12.56 -4.14
CA SER A 79 -17.61 12.02 -2.83
C SER A 79 -17.06 13.08 -1.88
N LEU A 80 -16.55 14.21 -2.40
CA LEU A 80 -16.05 15.32 -1.60
C LEU A 80 -17.18 16.15 -0.96
N ALA A 81 -18.44 15.90 -1.35
CA ALA A 81 -19.61 16.48 -0.71
C ALA A 81 -20.04 15.75 0.57
N HIS A 82 -19.41 14.63 0.93
CA HIS A 82 -19.71 13.88 2.12
C HIS A 82 -19.00 14.50 3.33
N PHE A 83 -19.68 14.48 4.47
CA PHE A 83 -19.09 14.83 5.76
C PHE A 83 -18.70 13.57 6.52
N VAL A 84 -17.51 13.55 7.10
CA VAL A 84 -17.06 12.50 8.03
C VAL A 84 -16.23 13.16 9.13
N CYS A 85 -16.56 12.84 10.37
CA CYS A 85 -15.82 13.28 11.54
C CYS A 85 -15.56 12.08 12.46
N SER A 86 -14.31 11.87 12.86
CA SER A 86 -13.93 10.88 13.85
C SER A 86 -14.17 11.44 15.25
N CYS A 87 -14.80 10.65 16.09
CA CYS A 87 -15.13 10.97 17.47
C CYS A 87 -14.72 9.82 18.39
N SER A 88 -14.55 10.11 19.67
CA SER A 88 -14.28 9.13 20.72
C SER A 88 -15.04 9.50 22.00
N LYS A 89 -14.83 8.76 23.07
CA LYS A 89 -15.36 9.19 24.38
C LYS A 89 -14.72 10.49 24.88
N ASN A 90 -13.50 10.79 24.42
CA ASN A 90 -12.70 11.96 24.79
C ASN A 90 -12.79 13.10 23.77
N ASP A 91 -13.19 12.81 22.54
CA ASP A 91 -13.33 13.77 21.43
C ASP A 91 -14.78 13.79 20.96
N LYS A 92 -15.55 14.76 21.42
CA LYS A 92 -17.00 14.81 21.17
C LYS A 92 -17.36 15.90 20.19
N LEU A 93 -18.17 15.56 19.19
CA LEU A 93 -18.84 16.53 18.35
C LEU A 93 -19.87 17.28 19.21
N THR A 94 -19.68 18.59 19.38
CA THR A 94 -20.54 19.46 20.22
C THR A 94 -21.35 20.46 19.43
N ALA A 95 -20.99 20.71 18.16
CA ALA A 95 -21.75 21.51 17.23
C ALA A 95 -21.52 21.06 15.80
N PHE A 96 -22.58 21.13 15.00
CA PHE A 96 -22.51 20.84 13.56
C PHE A 96 -23.54 21.66 12.79
N LYS A 97 -23.17 22.19 11.66
CA LYS A 97 -24.07 22.73 10.64
C LYS A 97 -23.48 22.54 9.25
N GLY A 98 -24.34 22.27 8.29
CA GLY A 98 -23.97 22.19 6.88
C GLY A 98 -24.95 22.96 6.00
N GLN A 99 -24.46 23.44 4.86
CA GLN A 99 -25.31 24.01 3.83
C GLN A 99 -24.77 23.73 2.44
N VAL A 100 -25.68 23.65 1.48
CA VAL A 100 -25.38 23.53 0.06
C VAL A 100 -25.93 24.75 -0.67
N THR A 101 -25.11 25.33 -1.52
CA THR A 101 -25.50 26.44 -2.40
C THR A 101 -25.35 26.05 -3.86
N ASP A 102 -26.19 26.63 -4.74
CA ASP A 102 -26.03 26.52 -6.17
C ASP A 102 -24.96 27.51 -6.70
N SER A 103 -24.70 27.46 -8.00
CA SER A 103 -23.73 28.34 -8.67
C SER A 103 -24.02 29.83 -8.57
N SER A 104 -25.25 30.22 -8.19
CA SER A 104 -25.63 31.63 -7.95
C SER A 104 -25.42 32.05 -6.49
N GLY A 105 -24.99 31.13 -5.61
CA GLY A 105 -24.84 31.37 -4.18
C GLY A 105 -26.13 31.20 -3.37
N ARG A 106 -27.24 30.79 -4.00
CA ARG A 106 -28.52 30.56 -3.30
C ARG A 106 -28.45 29.25 -2.53
N VAL A 107 -28.84 29.27 -1.23
CA VAL A 107 -28.94 28.10 -0.39
C VAL A 107 -30.06 27.18 -0.90
N ILE A 108 -29.69 25.97 -1.31
CA ILE A 108 -30.62 24.93 -1.79
C ILE A 108 -30.90 23.86 -0.74
N ARG A 109 -30.01 23.68 0.25
CA ARG A 109 -30.18 22.74 1.36
C ARG A 109 -29.44 23.26 2.60
N LYS A 110 -30.05 23.02 3.76
CA LYS A 110 -29.39 23.10 5.08
C LYS A 110 -29.33 21.70 5.67
N ILE A 111 -28.21 21.38 6.31
CA ILE A 111 -27.95 20.07 6.93
C ILE A 111 -27.78 20.31 8.41
N LYS A 112 -28.56 19.59 9.22
CA LYS A 112 -28.57 19.72 10.68
C LYS A 112 -27.81 18.56 11.32
N GLU A 113 -27.33 18.75 12.53
CA GLU A 113 -26.67 17.71 13.33
C GLU A 113 -27.54 16.46 13.49
N SER A 114 -28.85 16.60 13.61
CA SER A 114 -29.81 15.47 13.72
C SER A 114 -29.89 14.60 12.45
N GLU A 115 -29.29 15.03 11.34
CA GLU A 115 -29.20 14.25 10.08
C GLU A 115 -27.91 13.43 10.01
N LEU A 116 -26.96 13.66 10.92
CA LEU A 116 -25.73 12.86 10.99
C LEU A 116 -26.05 11.45 11.44
N GLN A 117 -25.39 10.52 10.79
CA GLN A 117 -25.41 9.10 11.16
C GLN A 117 -24.15 8.77 11.95
N ARG A 118 -24.29 7.80 12.87
CA ARG A 118 -23.17 7.26 13.64
C ARG A 118 -22.87 5.85 13.18
N THR A 119 -21.62 5.54 12.95
CA THR A 119 -21.16 4.18 12.68
C THR A 119 -19.88 3.88 13.45
N GLU A 120 -19.72 2.63 13.87
CA GLU A 120 -18.46 2.13 14.37
C GLU A 120 -17.57 1.73 13.19
N TYR A 121 -16.25 1.76 13.37
CA TYR A 121 -15.31 1.47 12.29
C TYR A 121 -15.44 0.05 11.73
N SER A 122 -15.67 -0.94 12.61
CA SER A 122 -15.82 -2.34 12.20
C SER A 122 -16.32 -3.19 13.37
N PRO A 123 -17.19 -4.18 13.13
CA PRO A 123 -17.58 -5.15 14.16
C PRO A 123 -16.44 -6.07 14.61
N TYR A 124 -15.29 -6.07 13.91
CA TYR A 124 -14.10 -6.85 14.24
C TYR A 124 -13.03 -6.05 14.99
N LEU A 125 -13.30 -4.78 15.33
CA LEU A 125 -12.41 -3.91 16.05
C LEU A 125 -13.03 -3.59 17.43
N ALA A 126 -12.28 -3.86 18.48
CA ALA A 126 -12.61 -3.33 19.81
C ALA A 126 -11.99 -1.94 19.92
N ILE A 127 -12.77 -0.91 19.64
CA ILE A 127 -12.34 0.50 19.58
C ILE A 127 -13.38 1.39 20.26
N ASP A 128 -12.92 2.43 20.97
CA ASP A 128 -13.78 3.46 21.57
C ASP A 128 -14.24 4.51 20.56
N ASP A 129 -13.58 4.56 19.40
CA ASP A 129 -13.82 5.57 18.38
C ASP A 129 -15.02 5.21 17.51
N TYR A 130 -15.71 6.24 17.03
CA TYR A 130 -16.82 6.13 16.10
C TYR A 130 -16.75 7.26 15.08
N GLN A 131 -17.46 7.09 13.97
CA GLN A 131 -17.59 8.14 12.97
C GLN A 131 -18.99 8.74 13.00
N MET A 132 -19.06 10.07 12.97
CA MET A 132 -20.25 10.82 12.60
C MET A 132 -20.13 11.18 11.12
N PHE A 133 -21.15 10.87 10.31
CA PHE A 133 -21.07 11.08 8.87
C PHE A 133 -22.41 11.50 8.29
N PHE A 134 -22.33 12.16 7.12
CA PHE A 134 -23.47 12.50 6.29
C PHE A 134 -23.10 12.33 4.83
N GLU A 135 -23.88 11.53 4.09
CA GLU A 135 -23.69 11.33 2.65
C GLU A 135 -24.60 12.28 1.87
N TYR A 136 -24.01 13.06 0.99
CA TYR A 136 -24.74 13.94 0.09
C TYR A 136 -24.36 13.67 -1.35
N THR A 137 -25.35 13.34 -2.18
CA THR A 137 -25.16 13.18 -3.63
C THR A 137 -25.72 14.43 -4.31
N PRO A 138 -24.88 15.25 -4.93
CA PRO A 138 -25.33 16.45 -5.65
C PRO A 138 -26.23 16.10 -6.83
N PRO A 139 -27.43 16.68 -6.95
CA PRO A 139 -28.32 16.43 -8.10
C PRO A 139 -27.90 17.22 -9.34
N VAL A 140 -27.12 18.27 -9.18
CA VAL A 140 -26.60 19.16 -10.24
C VAL A 140 -25.21 19.64 -9.87
N TYR A 141 -24.46 20.12 -10.86
CA TYR A 141 -23.12 20.69 -10.73
C TYR A 141 -23.01 22.01 -11.49
N PRO A 142 -22.15 22.98 -11.07
CA PRO A 142 -21.43 22.95 -9.80
C PRO A 142 -22.35 23.29 -8.61
N ILE A 143 -21.97 22.77 -7.44
CA ILE A 143 -22.52 23.18 -6.14
C ILE A 143 -21.39 23.53 -5.19
N THR A 144 -21.65 24.39 -4.21
CA THR A 144 -20.73 24.58 -3.08
C THR A 144 -21.36 24.03 -1.81
N ILE A 145 -20.62 23.15 -1.12
CA ILE A 145 -21.02 22.63 0.18
C ILE A 145 -20.10 23.21 1.25
N THR A 146 -20.70 23.64 2.36
CA THR A 146 -19.97 24.17 3.52
C THR A 146 -20.38 23.42 4.75
N TYR A 147 -19.40 22.91 5.49
CA TYR A 147 -19.56 22.32 6.81
C TYR A 147 -18.83 23.13 7.86
N GLU A 148 -19.46 23.28 9.01
CA GLU A 148 -18.84 23.83 10.20
C GLU A 148 -19.14 22.90 11.38
N TRP A 149 -18.10 22.55 12.14
CA TRP A 149 -18.25 21.66 13.29
C TRP A 149 -17.25 22.00 14.38
N THR A 150 -17.58 21.57 15.61
CA THR A 150 -16.74 21.75 16.79
C THR A 150 -16.52 20.41 17.49
N ILE A 151 -15.28 20.11 17.79
CA ILE A 151 -14.87 18.97 18.63
C ILE A 151 -14.39 19.53 19.98
N ASP A 152 -14.92 18.94 21.05
CA ASP A 152 -14.48 19.16 22.42
C ASP A 152 -13.63 17.97 22.85
N SER A 153 -12.33 18.20 23.10
CA SER A 153 -11.34 17.16 23.40
C SER A 153 -10.87 17.22 24.83
N HIS A 154 -10.93 16.07 25.50
CA HIS A 154 -10.53 15.91 26.91
C HIS A 154 -9.55 14.74 27.09
N ASP A 155 -8.56 14.90 27.99
CA ASP A 155 -7.66 13.84 28.49
C ASP A 155 -6.83 13.09 27.44
N ASN A 156 -6.76 13.60 26.21
CA ASN A 156 -6.10 12.90 25.09
C ASN A 156 -5.34 13.85 24.16
N LEU A 157 -4.74 14.92 24.69
CA LEU A 157 -4.05 15.92 23.88
C LEU A 157 -2.58 15.52 23.65
N ILE A 158 -2.37 14.42 22.95
CA ILE A 158 -1.03 13.99 22.52
C ILE A 158 -0.60 14.68 21.24
N GLU A 159 -1.56 15.02 20.38
CA GLU A 159 -1.40 15.77 19.13
C GLU A 159 -2.61 16.68 18.91
N PHE A 160 -2.41 17.74 18.14
CA PHE A 160 -3.50 18.57 17.63
C PHE A 160 -3.95 18.10 16.24
N PRO A 161 -5.10 18.54 15.73
CA PRO A 161 -5.55 18.17 14.42
C PRO A 161 -4.48 18.39 13.36
N ARG A 162 -4.26 17.38 12.54
CA ARG A 162 -3.40 17.50 11.36
C ARG A 162 -4.08 18.40 10.34
N PHE A 163 -3.35 19.37 9.81
CA PHE A 163 -3.83 20.24 8.77
C PHE A 163 -3.42 19.73 7.40
N CYS A 164 -4.40 19.32 6.60
CA CYS A 164 -4.23 18.84 5.24
C CYS A 164 -5.41 19.33 4.39
N PRO A 165 -5.33 20.56 3.86
CA PRO A 165 -6.47 21.19 3.16
C PRO A 165 -6.73 20.62 1.76
N GLN A 166 -5.80 19.84 1.21
CA GLN A 166 -5.93 19.17 -0.09
C GLN A 166 -5.89 17.67 0.14
N THR A 167 -6.95 16.94 -0.23
CA THR A 167 -7.13 15.53 0.16
C THR A 167 -7.22 14.55 -0.99
N ASP A 168 -7.31 15.03 -2.24
CA ASP A 168 -7.48 14.18 -3.43
C ASP A 168 -6.80 14.81 -4.66
N TYR A 169 -6.60 14.01 -5.69
CA TYR A 169 -6.21 14.48 -7.02
C TYR A 169 -7.29 15.35 -7.65
N ASP A 170 -6.88 16.25 -8.53
CA ASP A 170 -7.76 17.16 -9.26
C ASP A 170 -8.60 18.08 -8.36
N VAL A 171 -8.09 18.38 -7.16
CA VAL A 171 -8.66 19.30 -6.19
C VAL A 171 -7.66 20.44 -5.95
N SER A 172 -8.04 21.69 -6.23
CA SER A 172 -7.25 22.87 -5.86
C SER A 172 -7.76 23.49 -4.57
N VAL A 173 -6.94 24.31 -3.92
CA VAL A 173 -7.33 25.03 -2.69
C VAL A 173 -7.11 26.51 -2.92
N LYS A 174 -8.14 27.35 -2.76
CA LYS A 174 -8.04 28.80 -2.86
C LYS A 174 -7.46 29.39 -1.58
N LYS A 175 -7.99 28.97 -0.42
CA LYS A 175 -7.59 29.50 0.87
C LYS A 175 -7.66 28.44 1.95
N ALA A 176 -6.64 28.36 2.77
CA ALA A 176 -6.62 27.49 3.93
C ALA A 176 -5.88 28.14 5.10
N ALA A 177 -6.39 27.98 6.31
CA ALA A 177 -5.82 28.59 7.51
C ALA A 177 -5.87 27.64 8.69
N TYR A 178 -4.81 27.62 9.47
CA TYR A 178 -4.73 26.91 10.73
C TYR A 178 -4.29 27.88 11.82
N THR A 179 -5.02 27.92 12.93
CA THR A 179 -4.66 28.71 14.11
C THR A 179 -4.70 27.81 15.34
N LEU A 180 -3.68 27.87 16.16
CA LEU A 180 -3.62 27.20 17.46
C LEU A 180 -3.26 28.21 18.53
N THR A 181 -4.16 28.39 19.49
CA THR A 181 -3.93 29.19 20.70
C THR A 181 -3.73 28.25 21.88
N ALA A 182 -2.61 28.38 22.61
CA ALA A 182 -2.31 27.55 23.76
C ALA A 182 -1.56 28.33 24.86
N PRO A 183 -1.63 27.91 26.14
CA PRO A 183 -0.78 28.45 27.20
C PRO A 183 0.70 28.32 26.83
N LYS A 184 1.53 29.31 27.17
CA LYS A 184 2.97 29.28 26.88
C LYS A 184 3.67 28.05 27.48
N GLU A 185 3.20 27.61 28.61
CA GLU A 185 3.78 26.49 29.37
C GLU A 185 3.59 25.15 28.65
N LEU A 186 2.70 25.10 27.67
CA LEU A 186 2.45 23.87 26.90
C LEU A 186 3.57 23.60 25.86
N ALA A 187 4.30 24.61 25.43
CA ALA A 187 5.38 24.50 24.45
C ALA A 187 5.00 23.66 23.20
N VAL A 188 4.25 24.26 22.28
CA VAL A 188 3.79 23.57 21.07
C VAL A 188 4.90 23.50 20.03
N ARG A 189 5.08 22.33 19.43
CA ARG A 189 5.98 22.06 18.29
C ARG A 189 5.17 21.90 17.02
N HIS A 190 5.77 22.15 15.88
CA HIS A 190 5.16 21.97 14.57
C HIS A 190 6.16 21.40 13.56
N ALA A 191 5.63 20.78 12.51
CA ALA A 191 6.38 20.37 11.33
C ALA A 191 5.53 20.55 10.07
N LEU A 192 6.17 20.86 8.96
CA LEU A 192 5.55 21.06 7.66
C LEU A 192 6.09 20.06 6.66
N LEU A 193 5.20 19.50 5.84
CA LEU A 193 5.51 18.61 4.73
C LEU A 193 4.88 19.16 3.45
N ASN A 194 5.68 19.34 2.41
CA ASN A 194 5.27 19.89 1.11
C ASN A 194 4.59 21.27 1.24
N ILE A 195 5.05 22.09 2.17
CA ILE A 195 4.59 23.46 2.42
C ILE A 195 5.81 24.36 2.51
N ASP A 196 5.88 25.37 1.66
CA ASP A 196 6.97 26.37 1.63
C ASP A 196 6.72 27.54 2.60
N ASN A 197 5.47 27.72 3.05
CA ASN A 197 5.10 28.75 4.01
C ASN A 197 5.69 28.45 5.39
N THR A 198 5.79 29.46 6.23
CA THR A 198 6.26 29.33 7.61
C THR A 198 5.11 29.50 8.60
N VAL A 199 5.18 28.78 9.72
CA VAL A 199 4.26 29.00 10.85
C VAL A 199 4.67 30.30 11.54
N ASN A 200 3.73 31.24 11.64
CA ASN A 200 3.92 32.47 12.40
C ASN A 200 3.62 32.19 13.89
N VAL A 201 4.54 32.56 14.76
CA VAL A 201 4.39 32.40 16.22
C VAL A 201 4.31 33.77 16.86
N SER A 202 3.23 34.05 17.56
CA SER A 202 2.95 35.31 18.23
C SER A 202 2.37 35.10 19.64
N GLU A 203 2.08 36.18 20.33
CA GLU A 203 1.43 36.16 21.65
C GLU A 203 0.16 37.01 21.58
N ASN A 204 -0.92 36.51 22.13
CA ASN A 204 -2.15 37.28 22.23
C ASN A 204 -2.17 38.18 23.49
N ALA A 205 -3.19 39.07 23.59
CA ALA A 205 -3.32 39.98 24.72
C ALA A 205 -3.49 39.31 26.10
N LYS A 206 -3.77 37.99 26.12
CA LYS A 206 -3.91 37.20 27.37
C LYS A 206 -2.62 36.46 27.74
N GLY A 207 -1.54 36.66 26.97
CA GLY A 207 -0.27 35.98 27.23
C GLY A 207 -0.15 34.55 26.70
N SER A 208 -1.14 34.08 25.92
CA SER A 208 -1.08 32.75 25.28
C SER A 208 -0.27 32.82 23.98
N GLN A 209 0.46 31.77 23.65
CA GLN A 209 1.08 31.62 22.34
C GLN A 209 0.00 31.37 21.27
N VAL A 210 0.21 31.92 20.08
CA VAL A 210 -0.62 31.71 18.91
C VAL A 210 0.27 31.29 17.76
N LEU A 211 0.04 30.10 17.24
CA LEU A 211 0.67 29.59 16.03
C LEU A 211 -0.34 29.70 14.89
N SER A 212 0.07 30.34 13.77
CA SER A 212 -0.80 30.47 12.62
C SER A 212 -0.07 30.10 11.32
N LEU A 213 -0.80 29.44 10.41
CA LEU A 213 -0.35 29.07 9.08
C LEU A 213 -1.45 29.41 8.08
N GLU A 214 -1.10 30.12 7.02
CA GLU A 214 -2.00 30.44 5.93
C GLU A 214 -1.43 29.93 4.62
N LEU A 215 -2.28 29.29 3.81
CA LEU A 215 -1.97 28.79 2.48
C LEU A 215 -3.00 29.36 1.49
N SER A 216 -2.56 29.68 0.30
CA SER A 216 -3.44 30.17 -0.77
C SER A 216 -3.02 29.60 -2.11
N ASP A 217 -4.00 29.47 -3.01
CA ASP A 217 -3.81 29.13 -4.42
C ASP A 217 -2.99 27.87 -4.67
N LEU A 218 -3.24 26.81 -3.86
CA LEU A 218 -2.60 25.51 -4.08
C LEU A 218 -3.17 24.89 -5.36
N PRO A 219 -2.32 24.56 -6.34
CA PRO A 219 -2.75 23.95 -7.59
C PRO A 219 -3.23 22.51 -7.35
N ALA A 220 -4.12 22.05 -8.23
CA ALA A 220 -4.59 20.66 -8.18
C ALA A 220 -3.45 19.70 -8.52
N LEU A 221 -3.19 18.73 -7.64
CA LEU A 221 -2.29 17.62 -7.91
C LEU A 221 -2.91 16.70 -8.95
N LYS A 222 -2.09 16.19 -9.87
CA LYS A 222 -2.53 15.26 -10.91
C LYS A 222 -2.20 13.82 -10.57
N ASP A 223 -3.10 12.90 -10.93
CA ASP A 223 -2.81 11.47 -10.89
C ASP A 223 -1.99 11.10 -12.12
N GLU A 224 -0.69 11.05 -11.94
CA GLU A 224 0.25 10.69 -12.99
C GLU A 224 0.79 9.27 -12.75
N PRO A 225 0.76 8.36 -13.74
CA PRO A 225 1.34 7.03 -13.60
C PRO A 225 2.82 7.10 -13.18
N TYR A 226 3.23 6.21 -12.29
CA TYR A 226 4.59 6.18 -11.76
C TYR A 226 5.02 7.47 -11.06
N SER A 227 4.13 8.17 -10.40
CA SER A 227 4.46 9.23 -9.44
C SER A 227 4.44 8.68 -8.01
N ARG A 228 5.03 9.43 -7.08
CA ARG A 228 4.90 9.10 -5.65
C ARG A 228 3.45 9.02 -5.23
N PRO A 229 3.09 8.19 -4.24
CA PRO A 229 1.74 8.14 -3.69
C PRO A 229 1.23 9.52 -3.29
N LEU A 230 -0.07 9.78 -3.49
CA LEU A 230 -0.70 11.08 -3.18
C LEU A 230 -0.35 11.56 -1.76
N ARG A 231 -0.41 10.67 -0.76
CA ARG A 231 -0.12 10.98 0.65
C ARG A 231 1.27 11.61 0.89
N GLU A 232 2.26 11.25 0.04
CA GLU A 232 3.62 11.80 0.14
C GLU A 232 3.77 13.17 -0.55
N ARG A 233 2.76 13.57 -1.31
CA ARG A 233 2.72 14.81 -2.10
C ARG A 233 1.80 15.87 -1.50
N LEU A 234 0.91 15.48 -0.59
CA LEU A 234 -0.05 16.37 0.04
C LEU A 234 0.64 17.42 0.91
N PRO A 235 0.18 18.68 0.89
CA PRO A 235 0.61 19.69 1.85
C PRO A 235 0.05 19.35 3.23
N MET A 236 0.92 19.12 4.21
CA MET A 236 0.52 18.75 5.57
C MET A 236 1.28 19.55 6.62
N ALA A 237 0.56 20.02 7.64
CA ALA A 237 1.15 20.58 8.84
C ALA A 237 0.74 19.76 10.07
N TYR A 238 1.70 19.56 10.94
CA TYR A 238 1.59 18.81 12.18
C TYR A 238 1.84 19.73 13.36
N PHE A 239 1.03 19.59 14.41
CA PHE A 239 1.17 20.34 15.65
C PHE A 239 1.01 19.38 16.83
N ALA A 240 1.89 19.50 17.82
CA ALA A 240 1.84 18.67 19.01
C ALA A 240 2.40 19.42 20.23
N PRO A 241 1.90 19.16 21.45
CA PRO A 241 2.57 19.63 22.64
C PRO A 241 3.90 18.91 22.80
N THR A 242 4.86 19.57 23.46
CA THR A 242 6.13 18.92 23.80
C THR A 242 5.92 17.87 24.89
N ASP A 243 5.20 18.23 25.94
CA ASP A 243 4.85 17.33 27.04
C ASP A 243 3.33 17.12 27.05
N PHE A 244 2.90 15.91 27.29
CA PHE A 244 1.50 15.54 27.22
C PHE A 244 1.07 14.63 28.38
N THR A 245 -0.23 14.55 28.57
CA THR A 245 -0.88 13.53 29.41
C THR A 245 -1.82 12.72 28.53
N TYR A 246 -1.70 11.39 28.59
CA TYR A 246 -2.49 10.46 27.77
C TYR A 246 -3.03 9.35 28.66
N TYR A 247 -4.34 9.31 28.89
CA TYR A 247 -5.02 8.36 29.78
C TYR A 247 -4.32 8.21 31.15
N GLY A 248 -3.92 9.33 31.75
CA GLY A 248 -3.23 9.36 33.05
C GLY A 248 -1.74 9.08 33.03
N THR A 249 -1.15 8.71 31.88
CA THR A 249 0.30 8.61 31.72
C THR A 249 0.88 9.95 31.26
N GLN A 250 2.10 10.27 31.71
CA GLN A 250 2.81 11.46 31.29
C GLN A 250 3.96 11.07 30.35
N GLY A 251 4.13 11.83 29.27
CA GLY A 251 5.18 11.62 28.30
C GLY A 251 5.69 12.91 27.69
N SER A 252 6.77 12.80 26.93
CA SER A 252 7.34 13.91 26.16
C SER A 252 7.59 13.50 24.72
N LEU A 253 7.20 14.37 23.79
CA LEU A 253 7.47 14.24 22.36
C LEU A 253 8.58 15.23 21.93
N LYS A 254 9.42 15.69 22.85
CA LYS A 254 10.52 16.60 22.56
C LYS A 254 11.39 16.10 21.40
N ASP A 255 11.66 14.82 21.40
CA ASP A 255 12.35 14.09 20.35
C ASP A 255 11.98 12.60 20.37
N TRP A 256 12.47 11.83 19.41
CA TRP A 256 12.19 10.40 19.32
C TRP A 256 12.76 9.58 20.47
N ARG A 257 13.80 10.08 21.14
CA ARG A 257 14.35 9.43 22.33
C ARG A 257 13.35 9.50 23.49
N GLU A 258 12.78 10.67 23.74
CA GLU A 258 11.78 10.85 24.79
C GLU A 258 10.47 10.12 24.48
N TYR A 259 10.03 10.11 23.18
CA TYR A 259 8.94 9.25 22.70
C TYR A 259 9.18 7.79 23.11
N GLY A 260 10.37 7.24 22.80
CA GLY A 260 10.68 5.84 23.11
C GLY A 260 10.74 5.53 24.60
N LYS A 261 11.14 6.47 25.46
CA LYS A 261 11.06 6.29 26.93
C LYS A 261 9.60 6.15 27.39
N TRP A 262 8.70 6.97 26.83
CA TRP A 262 7.29 6.88 27.17
C TRP A 262 6.71 5.55 26.69
N GLU A 263 6.95 5.15 25.45
CA GLU A 263 6.54 3.85 24.92
C GLU A 263 7.09 2.70 25.77
N TYR A 264 8.37 2.74 26.15
CA TYR A 264 8.96 1.74 27.03
C TYR A 264 8.25 1.65 28.38
N SER A 265 7.82 2.77 28.95
CA SER A 265 7.07 2.80 30.20
C SER A 265 5.72 2.08 30.11
N LEU A 266 5.12 2.02 28.92
CA LEU A 266 3.85 1.31 28.67
C LEU A 266 4.04 -0.20 28.53
N ILE A 267 5.19 -0.64 28.01
CA ILE A 267 5.46 -2.06 27.74
C ILE A 267 6.20 -2.76 28.87
N ASN A 268 6.93 -2.00 29.71
CA ASN A 268 7.73 -2.56 30.80
C ASN A 268 6.86 -3.28 31.84
N GLY A 269 7.22 -4.52 32.17
CA GLY A 269 6.48 -5.39 33.10
C GLY A 269 5.25 -6.08 32.51
N SER A 270 4.90 -5.81 31.23
CA SER A 270 3.80 -6.49 30.54
C SER A 270 4.18 -7.83 29.89
N GLU A 271 5.47 -8.18 29.91
CA GLU A 271 6.05 -9.38 29.29
C GLU A 271 6.14 -10.60 30.22
N VAL A 272 5.48 -10.59 31.36
CA VAL A 272 5.52 -11.71 32.32
C VAL A 272 4.57 -12.83 31.85
N LEU A 273 5.09 -14.06 31.83
CA LEU A 273 4.32 -15.27 31.52
C LEU A 273 4.17 -16.17 32.75
N PRO A 274 3.08 -16.97 32.85
CA PRO A 274 2.89 -17.96 33.91
C PRO A 274 3.99 -19.05 33.89
N ASP A 275 4.40 -19.54 35.04
CA ASP A 275 5.45 -20.57 35.17
C ASP A 275 5.19 -21.83 34.33
N ALA A 276 3.93 -22.28 34.27
CA ALA A 276 3.55 -23.44 33.45
C ALA A 276 3.86 -23.18 31.94
N VAL A 277 3.60 -21.96 31.45
CA VAL A 277 3.90 -21.58 30.07
C VAL A 277 5.41 -21.50 29.86
N CYS A 278 6.16 -20.96 30.83
CA CYS A 278 7.62 -20.94 30.76
C CYS A 278 8.20 -22.36 30.64
N GLN A 279 7.68 -23.32 31.41
CA GLN A 279 8.09 -24.73 31.32
C GLN A 279 7.77 -25.32 29.94
N GLU A 280 6.61 -25.07 29.37
CA GLU A 280 6.26 -25.53 28.02
C GLU A 280 7.22 -24.95 26.96
N LEU A 281 7.59 -23.65 27.07
CA LEU A 281 8.52 -23.00 26.14
C LEU A 281 9.92 -23.64 26.22
N HIS A 282 10.41 -23.95 27.43
CA HIS A 282 11.66 -24.67 27.60
C HIS A 282 11.58 -26.10 27.01
N GLN A 283 10.49 -26.83 27.25
CA GLN A 283 10.29 -28.16 26.62
C GLN A 283 10.30 -28.08 25.10
N LEU A 284 9.76 -27.00 24.50
CA LEU A 284 9.73 -26.79 23.07
C LEU A 284 11.12 -26.48 22.50
N THR A 285 11.99 -25.77 23.26
CA THR A 285 13.18 -25.13 22.71
C THR A 285 14.51 -25.67 23.22
N ASP A 286 14.58 -26.32 24.40
CA ASP A 286 15.85 -26.72 25.03
C ASP A 286 16.64 -27.77 24.22
N ALA A 287 15.96 -28.60 23.42
CA ALA A 287 16.60 -29.54 22.53
C ALA A 287 17.14 -28.92 21.22
N LEU A 288 16.76 -27.69 20.90
CA LEU A 288 17.18 -27.00 19.70
C LEU A 288 18.57 -26.39 19.87
N LYS A 289 19.39 -26.44 18.82
CA LYS A 289 20.81 -26.12 18.90
C LYS A 289 21.12 -24.65 18.69
N THR A 290 20.31 -23.95 17.89
CA THR A 290 20.55 -22.57 17.49
C THR A 290 19.43 -21.66 17.92
N ASP A 291 19.74 -20.39 18.14
CA ASP A 291 18.74 -19.36 18.45
C ASP A 291 17.72 -19.24 17.31
N ARG A 292 18.16 -19.39 16.05
CA ARG A 292 17.27 -19.36 14.89
C ARG A 292 16.22 -20.47 14.93
N GLU A 293 16.61 -21.72 15.27
CA GLU A 293 15.65 -22.84 15.44
C GLU A 293 14.68 -22.57 16.59
N LYS A 294 15.14 -21.99 17.70
CA LYS A 294 14.28 -21.62 18.83
C LYS A 294 13.29 -20.53 18.45
N ILE A 295 13.73 -19.47 17.75
CA ILE A 295 12.87 -18.40 17.28
C ILE A 295 11.79 -18.97 16.34
N GLU A 296 12.18 -19.82 15.41
CA GLU A 296 11.25 -20.49 14.47
C GLU A 296 10.18 -21.28 15.20
N ALA A 297 10.57 -22.10 16.19
CA ALA A 297 9.62 -22.88 16.99
C ALA A 297 8.65 -21.99 17.78
N LEU A 298 9.13 -20.86 18.32
CA LEU A 298 8.28 -19.90 19.04
C LEU A 298 7.37 -19.12 18.08
N TYR A 299 7.84 -18.79 16.89
CA TYR A 299 7.05 -18.09 15.86
C TYR A 299 5.93 -19.00 15.32
N GLN A 300 6.21 -20.28 15.10
CA GLN A 300 5.20 -21.28 14.76
C GLN A 300 4.20 -21.52 15.90
N ARG A 301 4.64 -21.43 17.18
CA ARG A 301 3.73 -21.46 18.32
C ARG A 301 2.80 -20.25 18.31
N LEU A 302 3.32 -19.05 18.06
CA LEU A 302 2.52 -17.84 17.92
C LEU A 302 1.42 -18.02 16.86
N GLU A 303 1.80 -18.50 15.68
CA GLU A 303 0.87 -18.80 14.59
C GLU A 303 -0.26 -19.76 15.01
N LYS A 304 0.10 -20.87 15.64
CA LYS A 304 -0.85 -21.94 16.02
C LYS A 304 -1.77 -21.57 17.17
N THR A 305 -1.33 -20.68 18.06
CA THR A 305 -2.04 -20.41 19.34
C THR A 305 -2.71 -19.05 19.39
N THR A 306 -2.45 -18.17 18.42
CA THR A 306 -3.00 -16.81 18.45
C THR A 306 -3.65 -16.40 17.14
N ARG A 307 -4.42 -15.32 17.20
CA ARG A 307 -4.99 -14.63 16.05
C ARG A 307 -4.95 -13.12 16.26
N TYR A 308 -4.85 -12.37 15.19
CA TYR A 308 -4.95 -10.93 15.24
C TYR A 308 -6.38 -10.46 15.51
N VAL A 309 -6.55 -9.61 16.51
CA VAL A 309 -7.77 -8.85 16.80
C VAL A 309 -7.34 -7.47 17.25
N ALA A 310 -7.73 -6.44 16.52
CA ALA A 310 -7.41 -5.07 16.92
C ALA A 310 -8.15 -4.69 18.22
N VAL A 311 -7.39 -4.22 19.22
CA VAL A 311 -7.91 -3.77 20.53
C VAL A 311 -7.36 -2.37 20.78
N LEU A 312 -8.18 -1.33 20.56
CA LEU A 312 -7.79 0.07 20.62
C LEU A 312 -8.60 0.84 21.68
N LEU A 313 -8.94 0.17 22.79
CA LEU A 313 -9.76 0.76 23.86
C LEU A 313 -8.90 1.61 24.80
N GLY A 314 -9.17 2.90 24.86
CA GLY A 314 -8.49 3.83 25.76
C GLY A 314 -6.96 3.78 25.65
N ILE A 315 -6.26 3.60 26.78
CA ILE A 315 -4.81 3.46 26.81
C ILE A 315 -4.32 2.26 25.97
N GLY A 316 -5.16 1.25 25.71
CA GLY A 316 -4.87 0.10 24.86
C GLY A 316 -4.62 0.49 23.39
N GLY A 317 -4.95 1.72 22.99
CA GLY A 317 -4.52 2.28 21.71
C GLY A 317 -2.99 2.35 21.60
N GLN A 318 -2.24 2.50 22.72
CA GLN A 318 -0.79 2.57 22.77
C GLN A 318 -0.16 1.45 23.63
N LYS A 319 -0.78 1.09 24.75
CA LYS A 319 -0.28 0.08 25.68
C LYS A 319 -0.64 -1.34 25.22
N PRO A 320 0.34 -2.27 25.11
CA PRO A 320 0.05 -3.66 24.77
C PRO A 320 -0.75 -4.37 25.88
N ALA A 321 -1.58 -5.32 25.48
CA ALA A 321 -2.12 -6.29 26.42
C ALA A 321 -0.98 -7.07 27.11
N PRO A 322 -1.07 -7.37 28.42
CA PRO A 322 -0.08 -8.22 29.08
C PRO A 322 0.09 -9.58 28.35
N ALA A 323 1.31 -10.04 28.23
CA ALA A 323 1.64 -11.30 27.53
C ALA A 323 0.85 -12.51 28.07
N ALA A 324 0.64 -12.57 29.40
CA ALA A 324 -0.19 -13.60 30.04
C ALA A 324 -1.64 -13.57 29.55
N ASN A 325 -2.20 -12.38 29.29
CA ASN A 325 -3.57 -12.23 28.81
C ASN A 325 -3.68 -12.72 27.35
N VAL A 326 -2.72 -12.34 26.49
CA VAL A 326 -2.65 -12.80 25.08
C VAL A 326 -2.52 -14.34 25.05
N CYS A 327 -1.63 -14.90 25.87
CA CYS A 327 -1.45 -16.35 26.01
C CYS A 327 -2.76 -17.04 26.41
N LYS A 328 -3.49 -16.50 27.36
CA LYS A 328 -4.76 -17.07 27.86
C LYS A 328 -5.90 -16.94 26.84
N SER A 329 -6.01 -15.81 26.18
CA SER A 329 -7.15 -15.49 25.28
C SER A 329 -6.95 -16.00 23.86
N GLY A 330 -5.70 -16.22 23.43
CA GLY A 330 -5.37 -16.62 22.08
C GLY A 330 -5.58 -15.50 21.04
N PHE A 331 -5.61 -14.22 21.48
CA PHE A 331 -5.69 -13.09 20.53
C PHE A 331 -5.00 -11.83 21.08
N GLY A 332 -4.63 -10.96 20.17
CA GLY A 332 -4.07 -9.64 20.47
C GLY A 332 -3.98 -8.78 19.20
N ASP A 333 -3.74 -7.48 19.40
CA ASP A 333 -3.37 -6.58 18.31
C ASP A 333 -1.85 -6.63 18.06
N CYS A 334 -1.34 -5.75 17.17
CA CYS A 334 0.09 -5.69 16.85
C CYS A 334 0.97 -5.54 18.10
N LYS A 335 0.55 -4.68 19.04
CA LYS A 335 1.25 -4.43 20.30
C LYS A 335 1.25 -5.67 21.20
N GLY A 336 0.06 -6.28 21.38
CA GLY A 336 -0.13 -7.44 22.25
C GLY A 336 0.59 -8.68 21.73
N LEU A 337 0.49 -8.99 20.43
CA LEU A 337 1.14 -10.14 19.81
C LEU A 337 2.66 -9.99 19.79
N SER A 338 3.18 -8.79 19.45
CA SER A 338 4.62 -8.53 19.51
C SER A 338 5.16 -8.61 20.94
N ASN A 339 4.43 -8.08 21.93
CA ASN A 339 4.82 -8.20 23.32
C ASN A 339 4.77 -9.66 23.81
N TYR A 340 3.80 -10.47 23.36
CA TYR A 340 3.74 -11.89 23.68
C TYR A 340 4.91 -12.67 23.07
N MET A 341 5.26 -12.41 21.81
CA MET A 341 6.44 -13.01 21.18
C MET A 341 7.73 -12.59 21.90
N ARG A 342 7.86 -11.29 22.26
CA ARG A 342 8.97 -10.78 23.07
C ARG A 342 9.09 -11.48 24.41
N ALA A 343 7.97 -11.76 25.07
CA ALA A 343 7.93 -12.50 26.33
C ALA A 343 8.41 -13.95 26.17
N MET A 344 7.97 -14.65 25.11
CA MET A 344 8.43 -16.02 24.82
C MET A 344 9.93 -16.06 24.54
N LEU A 345 10.46 -15.14 23.74
CA LEU A 345 11.89 -15.01 23.47
C LEU A 345 12.70 -14.76 24.75
N LYS A 346 12.21 -13.88 25.63
CA LYS A 346 12.84 -13.57 26.92
C LYS A 346 12.94 -14.80 27.81
N VAL A 347 11.92 -15.67 27.87
CA VAL A 347 11.94 -16.91 28.67
C VAL A 347 13.07 -17.84 28.24
N VAL A 348 13.36 -17.92 26.94
CA VAL A 348 14.42 -18.81 26.40
C VAL A 348 15.77 -18.08 26.24
N GLY A 349 15.90 -16.87 26.81
CA GLY A 349 17.16 -16.12 26.85
C GLY A 349 17.54 -15.41 25.55
N ILE A 350 16.62 -15.25 24.60
CA ILE A 350 16.86 -14.55 23.33
C ILE A 350 16.43 -13.09 23.45
N PRO A 351 17.36 -12.10 23.30
CA PRO A 351 17.01 -10.70 23.33
C PRO A 351 16.20 -10.28 22.11
N SER A 352 15.25 -9.37 22.31
CA SER A 352 14.47 -8.80 21.23
C SER A 352 14.04 -7.37 21.57
N ASN A 353 13.94 -6.54 20.55
CA ASN A 353 13.59 -5.13 20.66
C ASN A 353 12.16 -4.91 20.11
N TYR A 354 11.37 -4.16 20.86
CA TYR A 354 10.05 -3.71 20.42
C TYR A 354 10.23 -2.52 19.48
N VAL A 355 9.60 -2.57 18.31
CA VAL A 355 9.80 -1.57 17.25
C VAL A 355 8.45 -1.04 16.78
N THR A 356 8.27 0.27 16.93
CA THR A 356 7.11 0.99 16.37
C THR A 356 7.42 1.47 14.96
N ILE A 357 6.47 1.30 14.05
CA ILE A 357 6.65 1.57 12.62
C ILE A 357 5.35 2.09 11.99
N SER A 358 5.45 2.73 10.84
CA SER A 358 4.31 3.05 9.98
C SER A 358 4.24 2.11 8.79
N THR A 359 3.08 1.50 8.56
CA THR A 359 2.78 0.74 7.33
C THR A 359 2.35 1.64 6.18
N THR A 360 2.20 2.94 6.41
CA THR A 360 1.74 3.90 5.40
C THR A 360 2.78 4.93 5.02
N ASN A 361 3.64 5.34 5.95
CA ASN A 361 4.65 6.37 5.75
C ASN A 361 6.04 5.74 5.78
N ARG A 362 6.70 5.67 4.62
CA ARG A 362 8.05 5.11 4.52
C ARG A 362 9.09 5.93 5.28
N GLN A 363 8.93 7.25 5.30
CA GLN A 363 9.83 8.16 5.99
C GLN A 363 9.12 8.82 7.17
N LEU A 364 9.79 8.86 8.31
CA LEU A 364 9.36 9.60 9.48
C LEU A 364 9.95 11.01 9.45
N LEU A 365 9.21 11.96 10.00
CA LEU A 365 9.72 13.31 10.26
C LEU A 365 10.76 13.23 11.39
N LYS A 366 12.05 13.30 11.04
CA LYS A 366 13.16 13.05 11.99
C LYS A 366 13.17 14.03 13.14
N ASP A 367 12.83 15.30 12.87
CA ASP A 367 12.89 16.39 13.84
C ASP A 367 11.54 16.65 14.53
N PHE A 368 10.55 15.80 14.27
CA PHE A 368 9.22 15.91 14.85
C PHE A 368 8.72 14.55 15.34
N ALA A 369 9.05 14.21 16.58
CA ALA A 369 8.51 13.02 17.22
C ALA A 369 6.99 13.16 17.40
N SER A 370 6.23 12.14 17.03
CA SER A 370 4.77 12.16 17.03
C SER A 370 4.24 10.73 17.04
N VAL A 371 3.28 10.47 17.89
CA VAL A 371 2.61 9.16 17.98
C VAL A 371 1.84 8.85 16.71
N GLY A 372 1.18 9.84 16.12
CA GLY A 372 0.37 9.69 14.91
C GLY A 372 1.17 9.38 13.64
N GLN A 373 2.50 9.35 13.69
CA GLN A 373 3.31 8.82 12.59
C GLN A 373 3.43 7.30 12.61
N MET A 374 3.08 6.64 13.71
CA MET A 374 3.15 5.18 13.90
C MET A 374 1.76 4.56 13.88
N ASN A 375 1.63 3.38 13.31
CA ASN A 375 0.37 2.64 13.30
C ASN A 375 0.55 1.12 13.48
N HIS A 376 1.79 0.67 13.66
CA HIS A 376 2.10 -0.75 13.72
C HIS A 376 3.29 -1.05 14.64
N VAL A 377 3.39 -2.32 15.05
CA VAL A 377 4.47 -2.83 15.92
C VAL A 377 4.96 -4.17 15.41
N ILE A 378 6.28 -4.29 15.33
CA ILE A 378 7.01 -5.50 14.99
C ILE A 378 8.11 -5.77 16.02
N LEU A 379 8.80 -6.90 15.92
CA LEU A 379 10.00 -7.19 16.71
C LEU A 379 11.25 -7.22 15.85
N GLN A 380 12.33 -6.70 16.42
CA GLN A 380 13.69 -6.88 15.95
C GLN A 380 14.39 -7.89 16.86
N VAL A 381 14.95 -8.95 16.30
CA VAL A 381 15.75 -9.94 17.05
C VAL A 381 17.19 -9.91 16.55
N PRO A 382 18.11 -9.32 17.31
CA PRO A 382 19.53 -9.33 16.96
C PRO A 382 20.09 -10.75 17.04
N LEU A 383 20.75 -11.20 15.99
CA LEU A 383 21.51 -12.45 15.93
C LEU A 383 22.98 -12.16 15.63
N GLN A 384 23.85 -13.15 15.84
CA GLN A 384 25.27 -12.99 15.50
C GLN A 384 25.44 -12.82 13.98
N GLY A 385 25.76 -11.59 13.56
CA GLY A 385 25.97 -11.23 12.16
C GLY A 385 24.70 -11.03 11.31
N ASP A 386 23.51 -11.06 11.94
CA ASP A 386 22.21 -10.91 11.28
C ASP A 386 21.21 -10.18 12.19
N THR A 387 20.10 -9.76 11.61
CA THR A 387 18.95 -9.19 12.33
C THR A 387 17.67 -9.74 11.74
N LEU A 388 16.89 -10.44 12.57
CA LEU A 388 15.56 -10.90 12.15
C LEU A 388 14.51 -9.85 12.50
N TRP A 389 13.58 -9.65 11.58
CA TRP A 389 12.38 -8.85 11.77
C TRP A 389 11.17 -9.78 11.83
N LEU A 390 10.38 -9.72 12.89
CA LEU A 390 9.25 -10.62 13.08
C LEU A 390 7.93 -9.85 12.97
N GLU A 391 7.13 -10.24 11.99
CA GLU A 391 5.75 -9.76 11.81
C GLU A 391 4.80 -10.63 12.64
N CYS A 392 4.47 -10.16 13.86
CA CYS A 392 3.70 -10.95 14.80
C CYS A 392 2.18 -10.95 14.54
N THR A 393 1.69 -10.05 13.67
CA THR A 393 0.26 -9.97 13.34
C THR A 393 -0.14 -10.92 12.22
N ASN A 394 0.83 -11.32 11.40
CA ASN A 394 0.65 -12.30 10.34
C ASN A 394 1.77 -13.36 10.37
N PRO A 395 1.83 -14.20 11.41
CA PRO A 395 2.90 -15.19 11.56
C PRO A 395 2.82 -16.36 10.56
N GLN A 396 1.91 -16.30 9.59
CA GLN A 396 1.90 -17.17 8.42
C GLN A 396 2.95 -16.76 7.38
N LEU A 397 3.43 -15.49 7.44
CA LEU A 397 4.58 -15.07 6.66
C LEU A 397 5.84 -15.82 7.15
N PRO A 398 6.78 -16.14 6.27
CA PRO A 398 8.03 -16.78 6.65
C PRO A 398 8.78 -15.97 7.72
N MET A 399 9.35 -16.64 8.70
CA MET A 399 10.12 -15.99 9.76
C MET A 399 11.26 -15.14 9.18
N GLY A 400 11.29 -13.87 9.56
CA GLY A 400 12.31 -12.91 9.08
C GLY A 400 11.98 -12.27 7.74
N TYR A 401 10.85 -12.60 7.13
CA TYR A 401 10.39 -11.94 5.91
C TYR A 401 9.88 -10.53 6.22
N VAL A 402 10.37 -9.55 5.46
CA VAL A 402 9.94 -8.14 5.56
C VAL A 402 9.02 -7.84 4.38
N HIS A 403 7.72 -7.71 4.67
CA HIS A 403 6.72 -7.48 3.63
C HIS A 403 6.75 -6.04 3.07
N ASP A 404 6.11 -5.83 1.93
CA ASP A 404 6.21 -4.60 1.14
C ASP A 404 5.71 -3.34 1.88
N ASP A 405 4.68 -3.46 2.73
CA ASP A 405 4.15 -2.34 3.52
C ASP A 405 5.14 -1.75 4.54
N ILE A 406 6.25 -2.46 4.84
CA ILE A 406 7.25 -2.00 5.81
C ILE A 406 8.70 -2.06 5.29
N ALA A 407 8.95 -2.66 4.13
CA ALA A 407 10.29 -2.78 3.56
C ALA A 407 10.91 -1.39 3.29
N GLY A 408 12.08 -1.16 3.88
CA GLY A 408 12.81 0.12 3.77
C GLY A 408 12.21 1.27 4.56
N HIS A 409 11.19 1.04 5.38
CA HIS A 409 10.60 2.07 6.22
C HIS A 409 11.51 2.46 7.39
N ASN A 410 11.45 3.72 7.80
CA ASN A 410 12.00 4.13 9.08
C ASN A 410 11.09 3.66 10.21
N ALA A 411 11.72 3.28 11.32
CA ALA A 411 11.03 2.80 12.51
C ALA A 411 11.77 3.28 13.79
N ILE A 412 11.12 3.14 14.93
CA ILE A 412 11.72 3.49 16.22
C ILE A 412 11.82 2.22 17.07
N GLU A 413 13.05 1.82 17.34
CA GLU A 413 13.34 0.83 18.36
C GLU A 413 13.13 1.45 19.74
N VAL A 414 12.36 0.77 20.58
CA VAL A 414 11.94 1.24 21.90
C VAL A 414 12.73 0.53 22.98
N SER A 415 13.39 1.31 23.84
CA SER A 415 14.19 0.81 24.96
C SER A 415 14.05 1.68 26.20
N GLU A 416 14.57 1.22 27.34
CA GLU A 416 14.63 2.00 28.58
C GLU A 416 15.40 3.32 28.41
N THR A 417 16.43 3.35 27.58
CA THR A 417 17.23 4.54 27.31
C THR A 417 16.58 5.49 26.31
N GLY A 418 15.47 5.07 25.71
CA GLY A 418 14.66 5.84 24.76
C GLY A 418 14.53 5.22 23.39
N GLY A 419 13.96 6.00 22.47
CA GLY A 419 13.76 5.59 21.09
C GLY A 419 15.01 5.80 20.24
N ARG A 420 15.29 4.87 19.34
CA ARG A 420 16.38 4.92 18.38
C ARG A 420 15.85 4.69 16.97
N PHE A 421 16.24 5.54 16.03
CA PHE A 421 15.94 5.31 14.63
C PHE A 421 16.58 4.02 14.13
N VAL A 422 15.79 3.20 13.47
CA VAL A 422 16.22 2.04 12.70
C VAL A 422 15.57 2.10 11.33
N GLN A 423 16.17 1.44 10.35
CA GLN A 423 15.60 1.30 9.02
C GLN A 423 15.49 -0.17 8.69
N LEU A 424 14.32 -0.59 8.24
CA LEU A 424 14.11 -1.95 7.78
C LEU A 424 14.84 -2.19 6.45
N PRO A 425 15.31 -3.40 6.21
CA PRO A 425 15.95 -3.74 4.95
C PRO A 425 14.99 -3.66 3.77
N VAL A 426 15.53 -3.49 2.59
CA VAL A 426 14.85 -3.67 1.31
C VAL A 426 15.51 -4.83 0.58
N TYR A 427 14.75 -5.57 -0.17
CA TYR A 427 15.31 -6.58 -1.07
C TYR A 427 15.95 -5.90 -2.27
N ALA A 428 17.09 -6.41 -2.72
CA ALA A 428 17.68 -5.97 -3.98
C ALA A 428 16.67 -6.22 -5.12
N ASP A 429 16.63 -5.33 -6.10
CA ASP A 429 15.70 -5.44 -7.24
C ASP A 429 15.76 -6.83 -7.91
N SER A 430 16.96 -7.38 -8.03
CA SER A 430 17.18 -8.73 -8.60
C SER A 430 16.74 -9.89 -7.70
N ALA A 431 16.50 -9.64 -6.40
CA ALA A 431 16.00 -10.64 -5.48
C ALA A 431 14.47 -10.77 -5.54
N ASN A 432 13.78 -9.73 -6.01
CA ASN A 432 12.35 -9.75 -6.32
C ASN A 432 12.15 -10.49 -7.65
N LEU A 433 12.41 -11.79 -7.64
CA LEU A 433 12.53 -12.61 -8.84
C LEU A 433 11.24 -13.34 -9.16
N MET A 434 10.81 -13.26 -10.43
CA MET A 434 9.96 -14.25 -11.06
C MET A 434 10.82 -15.09 -12.02
N HIS A 435 10.84 -16.39 -11.84
CA HIS A 435 11.56 -17.30 -12.72
C HIS A 435 10.60 -18.31 -13.32
N SER A 436 10.46 -18.29 -14.64
CA SER A 436 9.55 -19.15 -15.38
C SER A 436 10.31 -20.14 -16.27
N LYS A 437 10.01 -21.42 -16.13
CA LYS A 437 10.44 -22.48 -17.04
C LYS A 437 9.23 -23.00 -17.79
N ILE A 438 9.22 -22.85 -19.09
CA ILE A 438 8.07 -23.14 -19.95
C ILE A 438 8.46 -24.08 -21.05
N HIS A 439 7.73 -25.16 -21.18
CA HIS A 439 7.90 -26.08 -22.31
C HIS A 439 6.63 -26.12 -23.15
N ILE A 440 6.74 -25.88 -24.43
CA ILE A 440 5.64 -25.79 -25.39
C ILE A 440 5.81 -26.87 -26.44
N GLN A 441 4.93 -27.87 -26.40
CA GLN A 441 4.85 -28.92 -27.40
C GLN A 441 3.78 -28.51 -28.42
N LEU A 442 4.22 -27.99 -29.56
CA LEU A 442 3.31 -27.54 -30.62
C LEU A 442 2.97 -28.68 -31.57
N ASP A 443 1.70 -28.78 -31.98
CA ASP A 443 1.25 -29.72 -33.01
C ASP A 443 1.21 -29.06 -34.40
N SER A 444 1.00 -29.87 -35.46
CA SER A 444 0.92 -29.41 -36.85
C SER A 444 -0.34 -28.58 -37.14
N LYS A 445 -1.33 -28.50 -36.25
CA LYS A 445 -2.57 -27.73 -36.40
C LYS A 445 -2.54 -26.40 -35.62
N GLY A 446 -1.48 -26.17 -34.82
CA GLY A 446 -1.31 -24.97 -34.00
C GLY A 446 -1.89 -25.09 -32.59
N ALA A 447 -2.31 -26.30 -32.17
CA ALA A 447 -2.59 -26.56 -30.77
C ALA A 447 -1.28 -26.85 -30.02
N ALA A 448 -1.26 -26.65 -28.70
CA ALA A 448 -0.08 -26.90 -27.88
C ALA A 448 -0.44 -27.47 -26.50
N ASP A 449 0.41 -28.36 -26.04
CA ASP A 449 0.53 -28.72 -24.64
C ASP A 449 1.66 -27.87 -24.03
N VAL A 450 1.38 -27.18 -22.94
CA VAL A 450 2.31 -26.26 -22.27
C VAL A 450 2.50 -26.71 -20.83
N SER A 451 3.74 -27.01 -20.44
CA SER A 451 4.10 -27.17 -19.03
C SER A 451 4.76 -25.87 -18.54
N LEU A 452 4.33 -25.43 -17.38
CA LEU A 452 4.70 -24.15 -16.78
C LEU A 452 5.15 -24.36 -15.34
N LEU A 453 6.38 -24.00 -15.02
CA LEU A 453 6.90 -23.93 -13.66
C LEU A 453 7.33 -22.49 -13.41
N GLN A 454 6.72 -21.83 -12.43
CA GLN A 454 7.04 -20.45 -12.05
C GLN A 454 7.36 -20.35 -10.57
N ASP A 455 8.49 -19.73 -10.25
CA ASP A 455 8.89 -19.41 -8.89
C ASP A 455 8.81 -17.89 -8.70
N PHE A 456 8.16 -17.47 -7.62
CA PHE A 456 7.97 -16.07 -7.25
C PHE A 456 8.63 -15.81 -5.90
N HIS A 457 9.59 -14.90 -5.85
CA HIS A 457 10.40 -14.64 -4.68
C HIS A 457 10.17 -13.22 -4.12
N ASN A 458 10.25 -13.08 -2.81
CA ASN A 458 10.20 -11.83 -2.06
C ASN A 458 8.96 -10.96 -2.45
N TRP A 459 9.15 -9.73 -2.93
CA TRP A 459 8.05 -8.86 -3.29
C TRP A 459 7.09 -9.52 -4.31
N GLN A 460 7.59 -10.31 -5.24
CA GLN A 460 6.73 -11.05 -6.16
C GLN A 460 5.96 -12.18 -5.48
N TYR A 461 6.53 -12.81 -4.43
CA TYR A 461 5.87 -13.83 -3.62
C TYR A 461 4.56 -13.31 -3.02
N GLU A 462 4.50 -12.08 -2.52
CA GLU A 462 3.31 -11.53 -1.85
C GLU A 462 2.08 -11.49 -2.76
N HIS A 463 2.26 -11.25 -4.06
CA HIS A 463 1.17 -11.22 -5.02
C HIS A 463 0.49 -12.58 -5.21
N TYR A 464 1.16 -13.67 -4.84
CA TYR A 464 0.70 -15.03 -5.03
C TYR A 464 0.25 -15.73 -3.74
N ILE A 465 0.53 -15.17 -2.56
CA ILE A 465 0.02 -15.69 -1.26
C ILE A 465 -1.49 -15.99 -1.29
N PRO A 466 -2.35 -15.14 -1.89
CA PRO A 466 -3.78 -15.43 -1.94
C PRO A 466 -4.13 -16.77 -2.60
N LEU A 467 -3.31 -17.26 -3.54
CA LEU A 467 -3.54 -18.55 -4.20
C LEU A 467 -3.49 -19.74 -3.23
N LEU A 468 -2.68 -19.66 -2.17
CA LEU A 468 -2.56 -20.70 -1.16
C LEU A 468 -3.85 -20.87 -0.35
N LYS A 469 -4.58 -19.76 -0.15
CA LYS A 469 -5.79 -19.69 0.69
C LYS A 469 -7.09 -19.90 -0.08
N MET A 470 -7.05 -19.85 -1.42
CA MET A 470 -8.22 -20.07 -2.27
C MET A 470 -8.63 -21.55 -2.31
N ASP A 471 -9.92 -21.82 -2.43
CA ASP A 471 -10.36 -23.14 -2.82
C ASP A 471 -9.88 -23.50 -4.24
N GLU A 472 -9.91 -24.80 -4.58
CA GLU A 472 -9.39 -25.31 -5.86
C GLU A 472 -10.06 -24.63 -7.06
N LYS A 473 -11.38 -24.41 -7.02
CA LYS A 473 -12.16 -23.80 -8.11
C LYS A 473 -11.78 -22.34 -8.34
N ASP A 474 -11.64 -21.57 -7.28
CA ASP A 474 -11.30 -20.12 -7.39
C ASP A 474 -9.82 -19.92 -7.69
N ARG A 475 -8.95 -20.80 -7.19
CA ARG A 475 -7.54 -20.89 -7.57
C ARG A 475 -7.40 -21.14 -9.07
N HIS A 476 -8.10 -22.14 -9.60
CA HIS A 476 -8.11 -22.48 -11.02
C HIS A 476 -8.54 -21.31 -11.91
N LYS A 477 -9.64 -20.64 -11.57
CA LYS A 477 -10.10 -19.43 -12.30
C LYS A 477 -9.09 -18.29 -12.23
N THR A 478 -8.44 -18.11 -11.10
CA THR A 478 -7.46 -17.03 -10.91
C THR A 478 -6.23 -17.29 -11.75
N LEU A 479 -5.67 -18.50 -11.70
CA LEU A 479 -4.52 -18.88 -12.53
C LEU A 479 -4.84 -18.85 -14.02
N GLN A 480 -6.04 -19.25 -14.43
CA GLN A 480 -6.48 -19.16 -15.84
C GLN A 480 -6.45 -17.71 -16.37
N ARG A 481 -6.67 -16.70 -15.52
CA ARG A 481 -6.55 -15.29 -15.88
C ARG A 481 -5.10 -14.81 -15.91
N MET A 482 -4.25 -15.39 -15.07
CA MET A 482 -2.83 -15.03 -14.95
C MET A 482 -1.99 -15.69 -16.06
N ILE A 483 -2.27 -16.95 -16.37
CA ILE A 483 -1.65 -17.68 -17.47
C ILE A 483 -2.30 -17.23 -18.78
N ARG A 484 -1.59 -16.43 -19.56
CA ARG A 484 -2.11 -15.79 -20.77
C ARG A 484 -1.92 -16.63 -22.03
N VAL A 485 -2.03 -17.94 -21.92
CA VAL A 485 -2.06 -18.84 -23.06
C VAL A 485 -3.37 -18.70 -23.80
N PRO A 486 -3.39 -18.52 -25.15
CA PRO A 486 -4.63 -18.42 -25.91
C PRO A 486 -5.52 -19.66 -25.74
N GLN A 487 -6.79 -19.47 -25.42
CA GLN A 487 -7.75 -20.57 -25.20
C GLN A 487 -7.23 -21.66 -24.23
N ALA A 488 -6.68 -21.23 -23.11
CA ALA A 488 -6.10 -22.10 -22.12
C ALA A 488 -7.14 -22.97 -21.40
N GLU A 489 -6.91 -24.29 -21.39
CA GLU A 489 -7.55 -25.22 -20.48
C GLU A 489 -6.48 -25.72 -19.50
N ILE A 490 -6.61 -25.37 -18.21
CA ILE A 490 -5.68 -25.79 -17.18
C ILE A 490 -6.05 -27.22 -16.77
N GLY A 491 -5.10 -28.16 -16.97
CA GLY A 491 -5.21 -29.53 -16.51
C GLY A 491 -4.75 -29.66 -15.05
N ARG A 492 -3.57 -30.27 -14.83
CA ARG A 492 -2.96 -30.33 -13.51
C ARG A 492 -2.46 -28.97 -13.07
N MET A 493 -2.63 -28.67 -11.80
CA MET A 493 -2.12 -27.45 -11.18
C MET A 493 -1.75 -27.73 -9.73
N ASP A 494 -0.56 -27.32 -9.34
CA ASP A 494 -0.05 -27.35 -7.99
C ASP A 494 0.48 -25.95 -7.60
N VAL A 495 0.21 -25.54 -6.37
CA VAL A 495 0.73 -24.28 -5.80
C VAL A 495 1.29 -24.60 -4.43
N ARG A 496 2.58 -24.39 -4.26
CA ARG A 496 3.28 -24.68 -3.01
C ARG A 496 4.12 -23.50 -2.56
N GLU A 497 4.36 -23.45 -1.26
CA GLU A 497 5.17 -22.43 -0.60
C GLU A 497 6.41 -23.08 0.01
N ASP A 498 7.55 -22.40 -0.12
CA ASP A 498 8.80 -22.74 0.57
C ASP A 498 9.52 -21.43 0.94
N GLY A 499 9.52 -21.09 2.23
CA GLY A 499 9.98 -19.80 2.71
C GLY A 499 9.26 -18.64 1.97
N ALA A 500 9.96 -17.58 1.60
CA ALA A 500 9.42 -16.48 0.84
C ALA A 500 9.38 -16.75 -0.68
N THR A 501 8.99 -17.97 -1.05
CA THR A 501 8.86 -18.42 -2.45
C THR A 501 7.53 -19.14 -2.63
N ILE A 502 6.77 -18.73 -3.64
CA ILE A 502 5.64 -19.51 -4.14
C ILE A 502 6.01 -20.10 -5.48
N THR A 503 5.79 -21.40 -5.62
CA THR A 503 5.93 -22.13 -6.87
C THR A 503 4.55 -22.47 -7.43
N VAL A 504 4.32 -22.14 -8.69
CA VAL A 504 3.17 -22.58 -9.48
C VAL A 504 3.64 -23.56 -10.53
N ASP A 505 3.13 -24.80 -10.48
CA ASP A 505 3.41 -25.88 -11.44
C ASP A 505 2.09 -26.24 -12.14
N ALA A 506 2.00 -26.00 -13.44
CA ALA A 506 0.76 -26.18 -14.18
C ALA A 506 0.97 -26.80 -15.56
N GLU A 507 0.02 -27.66 -15.96
CA GLU A 507 -0.12 -28.18 -17.32
C GLU A 507 -1.32 -27.51 -17.98
N VAL A 508 -1.09 -26.93 -19.15
CA VAL A 508 -2.08 -26.13 -19.86
C VAL A 508 -2.19 -26.64 -21.28
N LYS A 509 -3.43 -26.85 -21.74
CA LYS A 509 -3.71 -27.17 -23.14
C LYS A 509 -4.29 -25.97 -23.85
N SER A 510 -3.85 -25.73 -25.07
CA SER A 510 -4.39 -24.67 -25.93
C SER A 510 -4.71 -25.25 -27.29
N GLN A 511 -5.99 -25.24 -27.66
CA GLN A 511 -6.43 -25.70 -28.98
C GLN A 511 -6.00 -24.75 -30.12
N ARG A 512 -5.53 -23.54 -29.78
CA ARG A 512 -5.17 -22.51 -30.74
C ARG A 512 -4.04 -21.63 -30.23
N TYR A 513 -2.93 -22.27 -29.84
CA TYR A 513 -1.72 -21.57 -29.38
C TYR A 513 -1.10 -20.76 -30.52
N ALA A 514 -0.87 -21.39 -31.67
CA ALA A 514 -0.43 -20.73 -32.88
C ALA A 514 -1.60 -20.37 -33.81
N THR A 515 -1.44 -19.26 -34.55
CA THR A 515 -2.39 -18.87 -35.58
C THR A 515 -1.96 -19.48 -36.91
N THR A 516 -2.84 -20.23 -37.57
CA THR A 516 -2.59 -20.86 -38.88
C THR A 516 -3.04 -19.96 -40.02
N THR A 517 -2.19 -19.77 -41.01
CA THR A 517 -2.51 -19.05 -42.27
C THR A 517 -1.86 -19.78 -43.45
N GLY A 518 -2.66 -20.47 -44.26
CA GLY A 518 -2.15 -21.33 -45.30
C GLY A 518 -1.25 -22.43 -44.74
N GLN A 519 -0.01 -22.52 -45.24
CA GLN A 519 1.00 -23.49 -44.79
C GLN A 519 1.88 -22.96 -43.65
N ARG A 520 1.47 -21.87 -42.97
CA ARG A 520 2.29 -21.22 -41.93
C ARG A 520 1.59 -21.26 -40.57
N LEU A 521 2.42 -21.44 -39.53
CA LEU A 521 2.05 -21.25 -38.11
C LEU A 521 2.77 -20.01 -37.59
N PHE A 522 2.01 -19.10 -37.00
CA PHE A 522 2.51 -17.91 -36.30
C PHE A 522 2.47 -18.18 -34.80
N VAL A 523 3.62 -18.50 -34.23
CA VAL A 523 3.76 -18.98 -32.84
C VAL A 523 4.17 -17.83 -31.94
N PRO A 524 3.37 -17.47 -30.90
CA PRO A 524 3.80 -16.50 -29.88
C PRO A 524 5.09 -16.96 -29.19
N ILE A 525 6.00 -16.03 -28.94
CA ILE A 525 7.28 -16.33 -28.29
C ILE A 525 7.19 -16.46 -26.78
N CYS A 526 6.16 -15.87 -26.15
CA CYS A 526 5.97 -15.92 -24.71
C CYS A 526 4.49 -16.12 -24.37
N PRO A 527 4.13 -17.21 -23.67
CA PRO A 527 2.74 -17.50 -23.34
C PRO A 527 2.23 -16.81 -22.07
N ILE A 528 3.10 -16.28 -21.23
CA ILE A 528 2.74 -15.69 -19.94
C ILE A 528 2.72 -14.15 -19.95
N HIS A 529 3.48 -13.52 -20.83
CA HIS A 529 3.51 -12.07 -21.00
C HIS A 529 2.86 -11.66 -22.34
N ASN A 530 1.79 -10.87 -22.30
CA ASN A 530 1.21 -10.25 -23.49
C ASN A 530 1.82 -8.88 -23.80
N GLY A 531 3.02 -8.63 -23.31
CA GLY A 531 3.68 -7.35 -23.29
C GLY A 531 3.32 -6.52 -22.06
N TYR A 532 4.22 -5.68 -21.64
CA TYR A 532 3.99 -4.71 -20.57
C TYR A 532 3.12 -3.57 -21.08
N THR A 533 2.23 -3.08 -20.24
CA THR A 533 1.39 -1.94 -20.60
C THR A 533 2.29 -0.72 -20.80
N THR A 534 2.25 -0.14 -22.00
CA THR A 534 2.92 1.12 -22.26
C THR A 534 2.20 2.25 -21.52
N PRO A 535 2.90 3.05 -20.71
CA PRO A 535 2.30 4.19 -20.05
C PRO A 535 1.77 5.22 -21.07
N PRO A 536 0.75 6.02 -20.71
CA PRO A 536 0.25 7.07 -21.58
C PRO A 536 1.30 8.17 -21.77
N THR A 537 1.26 8.85 -22.90
CA THR A 537 2.08 10.05 -23.12
C THR A 537 1.52 11.21 -22.31
N LEU A 538 2.35 11.85 -21.50
CA LEU A 538 2.01 13.00 -20.67
C LEU A 538 2.95 14.18 -21.02
N PRO A 539 2.56 15.05 -21.97
CA PRO A 539 3.47 16.13 -22.44
C PRO A 539 3.78 17.18 -21.35
N ASN A 540 2.90 17.34 -20.37
CA ASN A 540 3.02 18.29 -19.28
C ASN A 540 3.17 17.59 -17.91
N ARG A 541 3.93 16.49 -17.86
CA ARG A 541 4.19 15.76 -16.63
C ARG A 541 4.81 16.68 -15.58
N GLN A 542 4.24 16.66 -14.37
CA GLN A 542 4.68 17.49 -13.24
C GLN A 542 5.62 16.72 -12.31
N GLU A 543 5.41 15.40 -12.16
CA GLU A 543 6.05 14.58 -11.16
C GLU A 543 7.19 13.73 -11.73
N ASP A 544 8.21 13.51 -10.91
CA ASP A 544 9.27 12.54 -11.19
C ASP A 544 8.71 11.13 -11.36
N ILE A 545 9.45 10.27 -12.06
CA ILE A 545 9.12 8.85 -12.16
C ILE A 545 9.57 8.19 -10.88
N TYR A 546 8.66 7.56 -10.17
CA TYR A 546 8.93 6.82 -8.95
C TYR A 546 8.63 5.34 -9.14
N LEU A 547 9.67 4.51 -9.07
CA LEU A 547 9.60 3.06 -9.06
C LEU A 547 9.93 2.59 -7.64
N GLU A 548 8.89 2.28 -6.86
CA GLU A 548 9.00 1.97 -5.44
C GLU A 548 9.83 0.72 -5.18
N ALA A 549 9.61 -0.32 -5.97
CA ALA A 549 10.37 -1.56 -5.95
C ALA A 549 10.80 -1.94 -7.36
N GLY A 550 12.02 -2.44 -7.50
CA GLY A 550 12.47 -3.09 -8.72
C GLY A 550 12.21 -4.59 -8.66
N TYR A 551 12.35 -5.25 -9.80
CA TYR A 551 12.12 -6.68 -9.93
C TYR A 551 12.91 -7.28 -11.10
N LEU A 552 13.07 -8.59 -11.07
CA LEU A 552 13.71 -9.37 -12.12
C LEU A 552 12.76 -10.47 -12.60
N ASP A 553 12.33 -10.36 -13.86
CA ASP A 553 11.58 -11.42 -14.53
C ASP A 553 12.50 -12.19 -15.45
N LYS A 554 12.56 -13.51 -15.30
CA LYS A 554 13.33 -14.42 -16.14
C LYS A 554 12.43 -15.50 -16.73
N ASP A 555 12.45 -15.66 -18.05
CA ASP A 555 11.74 -16.74 -18.73
C ASP A 555 12.73 -17.60 -19.50
N GLU A 556 12.65 -18.90 -19.27
CA GLU A 556 13.32 -19.94 -20.05
C GLU A 556 12.26 -20.74 -20.79
N ILE A 557 12.13 -20.55 -22.10
CA ILE A 557 11.08 -21.15 -22.91
C ILE A 557 11.69 -22.11 -23.92
N THR A 558 11.21 -23.34 -23.96
CA THR A 558 11.55 -24.34 -24.98
C THR A 558 10.31 -24.62 -25.82
N LEU A 559 10.37 -24.32 -27.10
CA LEU A 559 9.34 -24.61 -28.08
C LEU A 559 9.75 -25.77 -28.96
N THR A 560 9.03 -26.88 -28.93
CA THR A 560 9.22 -28.00 -29.84
C THR A 560 8.50 -27.75 -31.16
N ILE A 561 9.22 -27.77 -32.26
CA ILE A 561 8.70 -27.59 -33.62
C ILE A 561 8.01 -28.89 -34.07
N PRO A 562 6.78 -28.86 -34.60
CA PRO A 562 6.10 -30.06 -35.08
C PRO A 562 6.82 -30.67 -36.31
N GLU A 563 6.74 -31.98 -36.42
CA GLU A 563 7.30 -32.72 -37.56
C GLU A 563 6.73 -32.19 -38.89
N GLY A 564 7.56 -32.08 -39.90
CA GLY A 564 7.17 -31.54 -41.21
C GLY A 564 7.13 -30.01 -41.28
N TYR A 565 7.63 -29.30 -40.27
CA TYR A 565 7.73 -27.83 -40.26
C TYR A 565 9.19 -27.38 -40.14
N GLU A 566 9.49 -26.24 -40.75
CA GLU A 566 10.78 -25.55 -40.68
C GLU A 566 10.57 -24.08 -40.27
N ILE A 567 11.59 -23.46 -39.67
CA ILE A 567 11.55 -22.04 -39.31
C ILE A 567 11.70 -21.19 -40.57
N GLU A 568 10.66 -20.44 -40.95
CA GLU A 568 10.70 -19.47 -42.05
C GLU A 568 11.21 -18.11 -41.53
N ALA A 569 10.79 -17.69 -40.36
CA ALA A 569 11.25 -16.45 -39.71
C ALA A 569 11.28 -16.59 -38.20
N MET A 570 12.26 -15.98 -37.59
CA MET A 570 12.47 -15.96 -36.13
C MET A 570 12.94 -14.57 -35.69
N PRO A 571 12.52 -14.07 -34.54
CA PRO A 571 13.06 -12.85 -33.96
C PRO A 571 14.61 -12.94 -33.85
N LYS A 572 15.24 -11.78 -33.71
CA LYS A 572 16.68 -11.69 -33.45
C LYS A 572 16.91 -11.37 -31.97
N ASP A 573 18.11 -11.73 -31.49
CA ASP A 573 18.58 -11.32 -30.17
C ASP A 573 18.52 -9.79 -30.03
N GLN A 574 18.07 -9.31 -28.90
CA GLN A 574 17.91 -7.88 -28.62
C GLN A 574 18.25 -7.58 -27.16
N THR A 575 18.89 -6.45 -26.92
CA THR A 575 19.13 -5.89 -25.59
C THR A 575 18.71 -4.44 -25.59
N VAL A 576 17.99 -4.04 -24.56
CA VAL A 576 17.57 -2.66 -24.34
C VAL A 576 18.02 -2.25 -22.94
N GLU A 577 18.93 -1.28 -22.87
CA GLU A 577 19.43 -0.73 -21.60
C GLU A 577 18.99 0.70 -21.44
N GLN A 578 18.45 1.01 -20.24
CA GLN A 578 18.03 2.34 -19.85
C GLN A 578 18.31 2.55 -18.34
N PRO A 579 18.31 3.79 -17.83
CA PRO A 579 18.47 4.02 -16.39
C PRO A 579 17.49 3.22 -15.54
N PHE A 580 16.27 3.00 -16.03
CA PHE A 580 15.17 2.31 -15.38
C PHE A 580 15.34 0.78 -15.32
N GLY A 581 16.22 0.20 -16.11
CA GLY A 581 16.41 -1.23 -16.17
C GLY A 581 17.08 -1.73 -17.45
N THR A 582 17.18 -3.06 -17.51
CA THR A 582 17.78 -3.76 -18.67
C THR A 582 16.85 -4.89 -19.09
N PHE A 583 16.58 -4.97 -20.37
CA PHE A 583 15.86 -6.09 -20.98
C PHE A 583 16.75 -6.81 -21.96
N SER A 584 16.83 -8.14 -21.87
CA SER A 584 17.52 -8.99 -22.84
C SER A 584 16.58 -10.08 -23.35
N PHE A 585 16.67 -10.33 -24.65
CA PHE A 585 15.96 -11.37 -25.37
C PHE A 585 16.94 -12.13 -26.22
N THR A 586 16.99 -13.45 -26.09
CA THR A 586 17.77 -14.32 -26.94
C THR A 586 16.93 -15.46 -27.47
N VAL A 587 17.18 -15.87 -28.71
CA VAL A 587 16.47 -16.97 -29.36
C VAL A 587 17.40 -17.81 -30.22
N LYS A 588 17.42 -19.13 -29.97
CA LYS A 588 18.31 -20.06 -30.67
C LYS A 588 17.55 -21.32 -31.10
N ARG A 589 17.84 -21.79 -32.29
CA ARG A 589 17.38 -23.12 -32.73
C ARG A 589 18.39 -24.18 -32.30
N GLU A 590 17.91 -25.26 -31.72
CA GLU A 590 18.67 -26.46 -31.35
C GLU A 590 17.92 -27.71 -31.85
N GLY A 591 18.27 -28.16 -33.04
CA GLY A 591 17.59 -29.31 -33.67
C GLY A 591 16.12 -29.02 -34.00
N SER A 592 15.20 -29.78 -33.35
CA SER A 592 13.77 -29.61 -33.43
C SER A 592 13.20 -28.63 -32.37
N GLU A 593 14.06 -28.02 -31.59
CA GLU A 593 13.64 -27.07 -30.53
C GLU A 593 14.09 -25.66 -30.85
N VAL A 594 13.31 -24.69 -30.31
CA VAL A 594 13.70 -23.28 -30.21
C VAL A 594 13.75 -22.92 -28.74
N ARG A 595 14.93 -22.48 -28.30
CA ARG A 595 15.13 -21.96 -26.95
C ARG A 595 15.04 -20.44 -26.96
N ILE A 596 14.22 -19.90 -26.10
CA ILE A 596 14.01 -18.47 -25.89
C ILE A 596 14.34 -18.15 -24.45
N GLN A 597 15.13 -17.11 -24.23
CA GLN A 597 15.40 -16.58 -22.90
C GLN A 597 15.08 -15.09 -22.87
N ASN A 598 14.28 -14.70 -21.91
CA ASN A 598 13.98 -13.31 -21.59
C ASN A 598 14.50 -12.96 -20.21
N SER A 599 15.01 -11.76 -20.03
CA SER A 599 15.36 -11.24 -18.71
C SER A 599 15.05 -9.76 -18.68
N LEU A 600 14.16 -9.35 -17.77
CA LEU A 600 13.83 -7.96 -17.51
C LEU A 600 14.18 -7.61 -16.06
N LEU A 601 15.21 -6.81 -15.88
CA LEU A 601 15.52 -6.14 -14.62
C LEU A 601 14.92 -4.75 -14.64
N MET A 602 13.92 -4.49 -13.81
CA MET A 602 13.46 -3.13 -13.48
C MET A 602 14.16 -2.65 -12.21
N LYS A 603 14.64 -1.40 -12.23
CA LYS A 603 15.36 -0.80 -11.09
C LYS A 603 14.47 0.14 -10.32
N SER A 604 14.40 -0.05 -9.01
CA SER A 604 13.77 0.92 -8.11
C SER A 604 14.50 2.26 -8.11
N GLY A 605 13.79 3.33 -7.81
CA GLY A 605 14.39 4.66 -7.71
C GLY A 605 13.47 5.80 -8.12
N THR A 606 13.99 7.01 -8.00
CA THR A 606 13.35 8.23 -8.49
C THR A 606 14.14 8.77 -9.68
N TYR A 607 13.45 9.01 -10.80
CA TYR A 607 14.06 9.51 -12.03
C TYR A 607 13.37 10.81 -12.43
N ASP A 608 14.16 11.76 -12.93
CA ASP A 608 13.65 13.07 -13.32
C ASP A 608 12.52 12.98 -14.36
N LYS A 609 11.49 13.76 -14.17
CA LYS A 609 10.29 13.80 -15.04
C LYS A 609 10.60 14.00 -16.51
N SER A 610 11.70 14.69 -16.85
CA SER A 610 12.13 14.86 -18.25
C SER A 610 12.51 13.55 -18.94
N GLN A 611 12.80 12.48 -18.18
CA GLN A 611 13.12 11.15 -18.68
C GLN A 611 11.85 10.31 -19.00
N TYR A 612 10.65 10.82 -18.72
CA TYR A 612 9.42 10.08 -18.92
C TYR A 612 9.17 9.62 -20.37
N PRO A 613 9.47 10.42 -21.42
CA PRO A 613 9.40 9.93 -22.80
C PRO A 613 10.35 8.74 -23.05
N GLN A 614 11.54 8.76 -22.47
CA GLN A 614 12.52 7.67 -22.57
C GLN A 614 12.01 6.39 -21.85
N PHE A 615 11.34 6.56 -20.70
CA PHE A 615 10.70 5.46 -19.97
C PHE A 615 9.56 4.83 -20.79
N ILE A 616 8.71 5.65 -21.42
CA ILE A 616 7.66 5.17 -22.34
C ILE A 616 8.27 4.35 -23.48
N ASP A 617 9.34 4.86 -24.11
CA ASP A 617 10.01 4.19 -25.21
C ASP A 617 10.64 2.85 -24.79
N PHE A 618 11.21 2.80 -23.56
CA PHE A 618 11.71 1.57 -22.97
C PHE A 618 10.61 0.52 -22.83
N MET A 619 9.50 0.87 -22.21
CA MET A 619 8.36 -0.04 -22.01
C MET A 619 7.74 -0.47 -23.33
N LYS A 620 7.66 0.45 -24.30
CA LYS A 620 7.14 0.17 -25.65
C LYS A 620 8.02 -0.81 -26.44
N LYS A 621 9.34 -0.67 -26.35
CA LYS A 621 10.29 -1.60 -26.99
C LYS A 621 10.16 -3.00 -26.40
N ILE A 622 10.13 -3.14 -25.07
CA ILE A 622 9.93 -4.42 -24.40
C ILE A 622 8.61 -5.06 -24.83
N SER A 623 7.50 -4.31 -24.78
CA SER A 623 6.20 -4.80 -25.23
C SER A 623 6.22 -5.23 -26.70
N GLY A 624 6.92 -4.48 -27.56
CA GLY A 624 7.11 -4.82 -28.97
C GLY A 624 7.86 -6.13 -29.18
N ILE A 625 8.87 -6.42 -28.35
CA ILE A 625 9.64 -7.67 -28.43
C ILE A 625 8.75 -8.84 -27.98
N TYR A 626 8.05 -8.75 -26.87
CA TYR A 626 7.14 -9.80 -26.39
C TYR A 626 5.99 -10.11 -27.37
N SER A 627 5.61 -9.17 -28.23
CA SER A 627 4.56 -9.36 -29.24
C SER A 627 5.02 -10.05 -30.53
N GLN A 628 6.32 -10.29 -30.67
CA GLN A 628 6.88 -10.97 -31.86
C GLN A 628 6.45 -12.45 -31.91
N LYS A 629 6.60 -13.05 -33.08
CA LYS A 629 6.23 -14.44 -33.35
C LYS A 629 7.34 -15.15 -34.12
N ILE A 630 7.44 -16.44 -33.86
CA ILE A 630 8.17 -17.35 -34.74
C ILE A 630 7.21 -17.77 -35.86
N VAL A 631 7.69 -17.73 -37.10
CA VAL A 631 6.92 -18.23 -38.24
C VAL A 631 7.48 -19.57 -38.67
N LEU A 632 6.65 -20.60 -38.55
CA LEU A 632 6.96 -21.94 -39.04
C LEU A 632 6.24 -22.16 -40.38
N ARG A 633 6.89 -22.79 -41.33
CA ARG A 633 6.36 -23.16 -42.63
C ARG A 633 6.39 -24.67 -42.80
N GLN A 634 5.32 -25.24 -43.36
CA GLN A 634 5.31 -26.66 -43.73
C GLN A 634 6.41 -26.95 -44.77
N SER A 635 7.26 -27.94 -44.45
CA SER A 635 8.32 -28.36 -45.34
C SER A 635 7.73 -28.88 -46.65
N LYS A 636 8.34 -28.57 -47.79
CA LYS A 636 7.95 -29.19 -49.06
C LYS A 636 8.34 -30.67 -49.01
N SER A 637 7.34 -31.54 -49.08
CA SER A 637 7.55 -32.98 -49.30
C SER A 637 8.27 -33.25 -50.58
#